data_27b614bff8c2def1defc7d09e2fd2de4
#
_entry.id   27b614bff8c2def1defc7d09e2fd2de4
#
_cell.length_a   1.000
_cell.length_b   1.000
_cell.length_c   1.000
_cell.angle_alpha   90.00
_cell.angle_beta   90.00
_cell.angle_gamma   90.00
#
_symmetry.space_group_name_H-M   'P 1'
#
loop_
_entity.id
_entity.type
_entity.pdbx_description
1 polymer ?
#
loop_
_entity_poly.entity_id
_entity_poly.type
_entity_poly.pdbx_seq_one_letter_code
_entity_poly.pdbx_strand_id
1 'polypeptide(L)'
;MAPPLLRLDQIKLTFGGTPLLEDASLSVSEGDRIALVGRNGSGKSTLLKIAAGMVEATSGEVFKHPGATVRYLPQVPDMNGFANVRAYVEAGLGPTDDPHRVTYLLEHLGLTGEEKPDHLSGGEARRAALARVIAPQPDVLLLDEPTNHLDLTTIEWLEGELRQIRSAIVLISHDRRFLENVSRATVWLDRGITRRLEQGFGHFEEWRDKVLEEEERDHHKLGRQIAREEHWLRYGVTARRKRNMRRLGELHSMRADFRNHRKAQGTAVLAASDAKESGKLVIEAKGLSKAYGERVLVKDFSIRVQRGDRIGLVGPNGAGKTTLLSLLTSKLEPDSGTLRLGVNLEMAELDQKRESLNLDETLAHYLTDGRGESLVVNGEQRHVVSYMKDFLFQPEQARTPIRELSGGERARLMLARVLARPANLLILDEPTNDLDMETLDLLQELVAGFPGTVILVSHDRDFLDRTVTSVIAPEGDGRWLEYAGGYADMMAQRKEQALSRRSVKASGGRTDEKPEEDAPQPKREEKRKLSYKQK
;
A
#
# COMPACT_ATOMS: atom_id res chain seq x y z
N MET A 1 18.55 2.98 -31.16
CA MET A 1 18.04 3.27 -29.82
C MET A 1 18.90 4.37 -29.23
N ALA A 2 18.32 5.38 -28.60
CA ALA A 2 19.08 6.37 -27.86
C ALA A 2 19.84 5.69 -26.71
N PRO A 3 21.04 6.16 -26.32
CA PRO A 3 21.76 5.60 -25.19
C PRO A 3 20.94 5.78 -23.90
N PRO A 4 21.00 4.83 -22.96
CA PRO A 4 20.29 4.96 -21.70
C PRO A 4 20.84 6.12 -20.89
N LEU A 5 19.96 6.82 -20.14
CA LEU A 5 20.36 7.87 -19.19
C LEU A 5 21.10 7.26 -17.98
N LEU A 6 20.65 6.06 -17.56
CA LEU A 6 21.22 5.34 -16.44
C LEU A 6 21.17 3.84 -16.73
N ARG A 7 22.28 3.12 -16.51
CA ARG A 7 22.32 1.66 -16.64
C ARG A 7 23.13 1.06 -15.51
N LEU A 8 22.54 0.09 -14.86
CA LEU A 8 23.19 -0.83 -13.93
C LEU A 8 23.23 -2.18 -14.62
N ASP A 9 24.40 -2.82 -14.60
CA ASP A 9 24.62 -4.10 -15.26
C ASP A 9 25.28 -5.08 -14.30
N GLN A 10 24.65 -6.24 -14.09
CA GLN A 10 25.15 -7.34 -13.26
C GLN A 10 25.62 -6.90 -11.86
N ILE A 11 24.86 -6.06 -11.21
CA ILE A 11 25.20 -5.53 -9.89
C ILE A 11 25.14 -6.64 -8.84
N LYS A 12 26.25 -6.74 -8.08
CA LYS A 12 26.34 -7.60 -6.91
C LYS A 12 26.60 -6.77 -5.67
N LEU A 13 25.89 -7.10 -4.60
CA LEU A 13 26.10 -6.47 -3.30
C LEU A 13 25.86 -7.48 -2.19
N THR A 14 26.80 -7.54 -1.23
CA THR A 14 26.72 -8.43 -0.08
C THR A 14 26.91 -7.65 1.20
N PHE A 15 25.98 -7.81 2.15
CA PHE A 15 26.13 -7.35 3.52
C PHE A 15 26.28 -8.59 4.43
N GLY A 16 27.47 -8.78 5.01
CA GLY A 16 27.72 -9.74 6.09
C GLY A 16 27.64 -11.21 5.70
N GLY A 17 27.58 -11.73 4.58
CA GLY A 17 27.67 -13.16 4.24
C GLY A 17 26.62 -13.67 3.26
N THR A 18 25.37 -13.17 3.31
CA THR A 18 24.35 -13.52 2.32
C THR A 18 24.29 -12.41 1.27
N PRO A 19 24.39 -12.71 -0.04
CA PRO A 19 24.27 -11.69 -1.07
C PRO A 19 22.85 -11.14 -1.09
N LEU A 20 22.74 -9.79 -1.07
CA LEU A 20 21.48 -9.06 -1.24
C LEU A 20 21.12 -8.92 -2.72
N LEU A 21 22.11 -8.58 -3.56
CA LEU A 21 22.01 -8.53 -5.01
C LEU A 21 23.05 -9.49 -5.60
N GLU A 22 22.63 -10.35 -6.53
CA GLU A 22 23.48 -11.37 -7.16
C GLU A 22 23.74 -11.08 -8.65
N ASP A 23 22.72 -10.62 -9.36
CA ASP A 23 22.75 -10.25 -10.78
C ASP A 23 21.62 -9.25 -11.07
N ALA A 24 21.70 -8.09 -10.44
CA ALA A 24 20.67 -7.08 -10.59
C ALA A 24 21.05 -6.09 -11.71
N SER A 25 20.16 -5.94 -12.69
CA SER A 25 20.34 -5.04 -13.82
C SER A 25 19.13 -4.10 -13.95
N LEU A 26 19.39 -2.83 -14.25
CA LEU A 26 18.36 -1.81 -14.46
C LEU A 26 18.81 -0.86 -15.56
N SER A 27 18.00 -0.68 -16.58
CA SER A 27 18.25 0.28 -17.66
C SER A 27 17.12 1.30 -17.71
N VAL A 28 17.47 2.59 -17.74
CA VAL A 28 16.54 3.71 -17.74
C VAL A 28 16.86 4.61 -18.92
N SER A 29 15.91 4.74 -19.84
CA SER A 29 15.99 5.62 -21.02
C SER A 29 15.10 6.85 -20.82
N GLU A 30 15.26 7.84 -21.68
CA GLU A 30 14.44 9.05 -21.66
C GLU A 30 12.95 8.72 -21.75
N GLY A 31 12.15 9.29 -20.85
CA GLY A 31 10.70 9.08 -20.77
C GLY A 31 10.24 7.72 -20.23
N ASP A 32 11.17 6.86 -19.79
CA ASP A 32 10.84 5.59 -19.15
C ASP A 32 10.05 5.81 -17.86
N ARG A 33 9.08 4.93 -17.61
CA ARG A 33 8.27 4.90 -16.38
C ARG A 33 8.26 3.48 -15.84
N ILE A 34 9.18 3.21 -14.93
CA ILE A 34 9.49 1.86 -14.45
C ILE A 34 8.99 1.69 -13.02
N ALA A 35 8.13 0.68 -12.80
CA ALA A 35 7.83 0.18 -11.48
C ALA A 35 8.91 -0.83 -11.06
N LEU A 36 9.62 -0.58 -9.95
CA LEU A 36 10.54 -1.53 -9.34
C LEU A 36 9.83 -2.25 -8.20
N VAL A 37 9.49 -3.50 -8.42
CA VAL A 37 8.67 -4.31 -7.50
C VAL A 37 9.46 -5.50 -6.94
N GLY A 38 9.03 -6.02 -5.81
CA GLY A 38 9.65 -7.14 -5.11
C GLY A 38 9.35 -7.08 -3.62
N ARG A 39 9.69 -8.14 -2.89
CA ARG A 39 9.44 -8.30 -1.45
C ARG A 39 10.18 -7.24 -0.62
N ASN A 40 9.70 -7.00 0.61
CA ASN A 40 10.45 -6.20 1.56
C ASN A 40 11.77 -6.91 1.91
N GLY A 41 12.86 -6.11 1.96
CA GLY A 41 14.20 -6.66 2.18
C GLY A 41 14.86 -7.28 0.94
N SER A 42 14.21 -7.30 -0.25
CA SER A 42 14.83 -7.82 -1.48
C SER A 42 15.97 -6.96 -2.05
N GLY A 43 16.15 -5.73 -1.56
CA GLY A 43 17.19 -4.81 -2.02
C GLY A 43 16.71 -3.72 -3.00
N LYS A 44 15.40 -3.49 -3.16
CA LYS A 44 14.85 -2.43 -4.04
C LYS A 44 15.44 -1.06 -3.76
N SER A 45 15.30 -0.59 -2.52
CA SER A 45 15.84 0.72 -2.09
C SER A 45 17.35 0.79 -2.22
N THR A 46 18.04 -0.33 -1.99
CA THR A 46 19.50 -0.42 -2.16
C THR A 46 19.89 -0.31 -3.64
N LEU A 47 19.15 -0.95 -4.53
CA LEU A 47 19.36 -0.83 -5.97
C LEU A 47 19.16 0.62 -6.45
N LEU A 48 18.12 1.32 -5.95
CA LEU A 48 17.92 2.75 -6.25
C LEU A 48 19.04 3.62 -5.66
N LYS A 49 19.57 3.31 -4.47
CA LYS A 49 20.70 4.04 -3.89
C LYS A 49 21.98 3.84 -4.70
N ILE A 50 22.21 2.64 -5.24
CA ILE A 50 23.31 2.39 -6.19
C ILE A 50 23.12 3.21 -7.47
N ALA A 51 21.90 3.22 -8.02
CA ALA A 51 21.53 4.01 -9.18
C ALA A 51 21.74 5.53 -8.96
N ALA A 52 21.50 6.00 -7.73
CA ALA A 52 21.74 7.39 -7.33
C ALA A 52 23.22 7.70 -7.04
N GLY A 53 24.10 6.68 -7.00
CA GLY A 53 25.52 6.84 -6.63
C GLY A 53 25.76 7.04 -5.14
N MET A 54 24.79 6.68 -4.28
CA MET A 54 24.90 6.81 -2.82
C MET A 54 25.51 5.57 -2.15
N VAL A 55 25.46 4.43 -2.82
CA VAL A 55 26.03 3.15 -2.36
C VAL A 55 26.86 2.56 -3.49
N GLU A 56 28.08 2.11 -3.20
CA GLU A 56 28.94 1.40 -4.15
C GLU A 56 28.57 -0.09 -4.19
N ALA A 57 28.47 -0.63 -5.40
CA ALA A 57 28.27 -2.06 -5.61
C ALA A 57 29.57 -2.83 -5.32
N THR A 58 29.47 -4.07 -4.85
CA THR A 58 30.65 -4.94 -4.68
C THR A 58 31.26 -5.32 -6.04
N SER A 59 30.42 -5.51 -7.07
CA SER A 59 30.83 -5.71 -8.45
C SER A 59 29.69 -5.39 -9.40
N GLY A 60 29.97 -5.29 -10.70
CA GLY A 60 29.05 -4.86 -11.74
C GLY A 60 29.42 -3.49 -12.29
N GLU A 61 28.67 -3.02 -13.26
CA GLU A 61 28.93 -1.73 -13.93
C GLU A 61 27.76 -0.77 -13.70
N VAL A 62 28.08 0.48 -13.35
CA VAL A 62 27.12 1.57 -13.24
C VAL A 62 27.48 2.62 -14.28
N PHE A 63 26.63 2.77 -15.30
CA PHE A 63 26.75 3.80 -16.30
C PHE A 63 25.72 4.91 -16.04
N LYS A 64 26.17 6.15 -16.00
CA LYS A 64 25.35 7.34 -15.99
C LYS A 64 25.74 8.21 -17.19
N HIS A 65 24.75 8.60 -17.99
CA HIS A 65 25.00 9.48 -19.13
C HIS A 65 25.64 10.81 -18.69
N PRO A 66 26.74 11.25 -19.32
CA PRO A 66 27.38 12.53 -18.99
C PRO A 66 26.36 13.67 -19.10
N GLY A 67 26.22 14.46 -18.04
CA GLY A 67 25.27 15.58 -17.97
C GLY A 67 23.86 15.22 -17.52
N ALA A 68 23.49 13.94 -17.41
CA ALA A 68 22.18 13.57 -16.89
C ALA A 68 22.06 13.87 -15.39
N THR A 69 20.97 14.51 -15.01
CA THR A 69 20.61 14.83 -13.64
C THR A 69 19.78 13.69 -13.05
N VAL A 70 20.23 13.14 -11.92
CA VAL A 70 19.53 12.07 -11.20
C VAL A 70 19.17 12.59 -9.82
N ARG A 71 17.92 12.43 -9.41
CA ARG A 71 17.45 12.75 -8.06
C ARG A 71 16.80 11.53 -7.43
N TYR A 72 17.10 11.33 -6.16
CA TYR A 72 16.57 10.22 -5.35
C TYR A 72 15.77 10.77 -4.17
N LEU A 73 14.57 10.23 -3.96
CA LEU A 73 13.75 10.52 -2.79
C LEU A 73 14.16 9.58 -1.64
N PRO A 74 14.80 10.09 -0.57
CA PRO A 74 15.19 9.26 0.56
C PRO A 74 13.98 8.90 1.44
N GLN A 75 14.04 7.74 2.11
CA GLN A 75 12.99 7.34 3.05
C GLN A 75 12.91 8.29 4.26
N VAL A 76 14.06 8.73 4.78
CA VAL A 76 14.15 9.71 5.86
C VAL A 76 14.93 10.91 5.32
N PRO A 77 14.27 12.07 5.14
CA PRO A 77 14.94 13.27 4.68
C PRO A 77 15.80 13.90 5.78
N ASP A 78 16.99 14.37 5.42
CA ASP A 78 17.81 15.19 6.29
C ASP A 78 17.54 16.68 6.00
N MET A 79 16.98 17.39 6.97
CA MET A 79 16.64 18.79 6.89
C MET A 79 17.51 19.68 7.80
N ASN A 80 18.53 19.10 8.41
CA ASN A 80 19.43 19.84 9.30
C ASN A 80 20.10 21.01 8.56
N GLY A 81 20.16 22.16 9.22
CA GLY A 81 20.80 23.36 8.68
C GLY A 81 19.94 24.24 7.78
N PHE A 82 18.67 23.88 7.54
CA PHE A 82 17.74 24.74 6.81
C PHE A 82 16.84 25.53 7.76
N ALA A 83 16.57 26.79 7.41
CA ALA A 83 15.77 27.70 8.23
C ALA A 83 14.28 27.30 8.27
N ASN A 84 13.76 26.86 7.13
CA ASN A 84 12.37 26.42 6.95
C ASN A 84 12.27 25.45 5.75
N VAL A 85 11.07 24.91 5.55
CA VAL A 85 10.77 23.95 4.46
C VAL A 85 11.03 24.55 3.09
N ARG A 86 10.69 25.83 2.87
CA ARG A 86 10.94 26.51 1.59
C ARG A 86 12.42 26.51 1.25
N ALA A 87 13.28 26.95 2.18
CA ALA A 87 14.73 26.97 1.98
C ALA A 87 15.29 25.56 1.69
N TYR A 88 14.73 24.53 2.34
CA TYR A 88 15.10 23.14 2.07
C TYR A 88 14.77 22.71 0.64
N VAL A 89 13.58 23.06 0.15
CA VAL A 89 13.15 22.70 -1.22
C VAL A 89 13.91 23.49 -2.27
N GLU A 90 14.08 24.81 -2.07
CA GLU A 90 14.83 25.71 -2.97
C GLU A 90 16.30 25.29 -3.13
N ALA A 91 16.91 24.76 -2.08
CA ALA A 91 18.27 24.22 -2.15
C ALA A 91 18.39 22.98 -3.06
N GLY A 92 17.28 22.41 -3.50
CA GLY A 92 17.25 21.35 -4.52
C GLY A 92 17.33 21.87 -5.95
N LEU A 93 17.04 23.15 -6.18
CA LEU A 93 17.02 23.78 -7.50
C LEU A 93 18.42 24.02 -8.04
N GLY A 94 18.55 23.90 -9.36
CA GLY A 94 19.70 24.36 -10.12
C GLY A 94 19.56 25.84 -10.51
N PRO A 95 20.62 26.45 -11.08
CA PRO A 95 20.62 27.87 -11.42
C PRO A 95 19.60 28.29 -12.49
N THR A 96 19.10 27.34 -13.27
CA THR A 96 18.15 27.56 -14.38
C THR A 96 16.72 27.12 -14.06
N ASP A 97 16.50 26.57 -12.89
CA ASP A 97 15.19 26.02 -12.50
C ASP A 97 14.22 27.12 -12.05
N ASP A 98 12.92 26.91 -12.26
CA ASP A 98 11.89 27.90 -11.94
C ASP A 98 11.55 27.88 -10.44
N PRO A 99 11.83 28.96 -9.68
CA PRO A 99 11.49 29.03 -8.26
C PRO A 99 9.97 29.01 -7.98
N HIS A 100 9.12 29.44 -8.93
CA HIS A 100 7.66 29.43 -8.75
C HIS A 100 7.12 28.01 -8.60
N ARG A 101 7.82 27.03 -9.17
CA ARG A 101 7.46 25.62 -9.04
C ARG A 101 7.52 25.11 -7.58
N VAL A 102 8.41 25.67 -6.78
CA VAL A 102 8.48 25.35 -5.35
C VAL A 102 7.19 25.73 -4.63
N THR A 103 6.69 26.95 -4.87
CA THR A 103 5.44 27.41 -4.26
C THR A 103 4.26 26.54 -4.69
N TYR A 104 4.16 26.25 -6.00
CA TYR A 104 3.14 25.36 -6.55
C TYR A 104 3.14 23.97 -5.87
N LEU A 105 4.32 23.35 -5.76
CA LEU A 105 4.46 22.02 -5.15
C LEU A 105 4.13 22.02 -3.65
N LEU A 106 4.61 23.03 -2.92
CA LEU A 106 4.34 23.15 -1.49
C LEU A 106 2.84 23.31 -1.21
N GLU A 107 2.14 24.16 -1.97
CA GLU A 107 0.69 24.35 -1.83
C GLU A 107 -0.09 23.04 -2.05
N HIS A 108 0.22 22.29 -3.13
CA HIS A 108 -0.44 21.03 -3.43
C HIS A 108 -0.11 19.92 -2.44
N LEU A 109 1.08 19.97 -1.84
CA LEU A 109 1.49 19.05 -0.79
C LEU A 109 1.02 19.48 0.62
N GLY A 110 0.25 20.59 0.71
CA GLY A 110 -0.31 21.07 1.97
C GLY A 110 0.73 21.59 2.94
N LEU A 111 1.78 22.26 2.41
CA LEU A 111 2.85 22.90 3.17
C LEU A 111 2.85 24.40 2.88
N THR A 112 3.08 25.23 3.89
CA THR A 112 3.20 26.69 3.73
C THR A 112 4.60 27.12 3.27
N GLY A 113 5.58 26.27 3.59
CA GLY A 113 7.00 26.55 3.37
C GLY A 113 7.68 27.26 4.55
N GLU A 114 6.91 27.79 5.50
CA GLU A 114 7.43 28.51 6.68
C GLU A 114 7.65 27.58 7.88
N GLU A 115 7.27 26.32 7.78
CA GLU A 115 7.44 25.33 8.83
C GLU A 115 8.92 25.13 9.14
N LYS A 116 9.24 25.03 10.42
CA LYS A 116 10.60 24.74 10.89
C LYS A 116 10.85 23.23 10.87
N PRO A 117 12.04 22.78 10.40
CA PRO A 117 12.39 21.36 10.34
C PRO A 117 12.17 20.58 11.62
N ASP A 118 12.48 21.19 12.77
CA ASP A 118 12.38 20.53 14.08
C ASP A 118 10.94 20.27 14.57
N HIS A 119 9.95 20.91 13.94
CA HIS A 119 8.53 20.81 14.30
C HIS A 119 7.70 20.01 13.31
N LEU A 120 8.33 19.47 12.24
CA LEU A 120 7.64 18.70 11.21
C LEU A 120 7.28 17.30 11.71
N SER A 121 6.07 16.87 11.42
CA SER A 121 5.73 15.46 11.45
C SER A 121 6.52 14.69 10.38
N GLY A 122 6.72 13.39 10.57
CA GLY A 122 7.37 12.55 9.57
C GLY A 122 6.71 12.63 8.18
N GLY A 123 5.39 12.79 8.13
CA GLY A 123 4.64 12.97 6.89
C GLY A 123 4.91 14.33 6.21
N GLU A 124 5.00 15.42 6.97
CA GLU A 124 5.35 16.74 6.43
C GLU A 124 6.78 16.78 5.91
N ALA A 125 7.72 16.23 6.65
CA ALA A 125 9.11 16.10 6.22
C ALA A 125 9.22 15.34 4.91
N ARG A 126 8.45 14.25 4.75
CA ARG A 126 8.42 13.46 3.53
C ARG A 126 7.82 14.22 2.34
N ARG A 127 6.72 14.96 2.55
CA ARG A 127 6.14 15.82 1.52
C ARG A 127 7.12 16.92 1.06
N ALA A 128 7.84 17.52 1.98
CA ALA A 128 8.89 18.49 1.66
C ALA A 128 10.04 17.88 0.85
N ALA A 129 10.48 16.66 1.20
CA ALA A 129 11.48 15.92 0.43
C ALA A 129 10.99 15.58 -0.98
N LEU A 130 9.73 15.22 -1.13
CA LEU A 130 9.11 14.97 -2.43
C LEU A 130 9.11 16.25 -3.30
N ALA A 131 8.71 17.40 -2.72
CA ALA A 131 8.80 18.67 -3.41
C ALA A 131 10.24 18.97 -3.88
N ARG A 132 11.25 18.77 -3.03
CA ARG A 132 12.65 19.01 -3.33
C ARG A 132 13.18 18.22 -4.53
N VAL A 133 12.75 16.96 -4.68
CA VAL A 133 13.23 16.10 -5.77
C VAL A 133 12.47 16.30 -7.07
N ILE A 134 11.21 16.74 -7.01
CA ILE A 134 10.36 16.99 -8.17
C ILE A 134 10.57 18.40 -8.75
N ALA A 135 10.82 19.40 -7.89
CA ALA A 135 10.93 20.79 -8.30
C ALA A 135 11.91 21.03 -9.47
N PRO A 136 13.14 20.47 -9.47
CA PRO A 136 14.14 20.71 -10.52
C PRO A 136 13.87 19.97 -11.83
N GLN A 137 12.84 19.13 -11.93
CA GLN A 137 12.54 18.30 -13.10
C GLN A 137 13.77 17.57 -13.67
N PRO A 138 14.41 16.70 -12.89
CA PRO A 138 15.64 16.02 -13.31
C PRO A 138 15.38 15.09 -14.50
N ASP A 139 16.46 14.69 -15.22
CA ASP A 139 16.34 13.71 -16.31
C ASP A 139 15.89 12.34 -15.81
N VAL A 140 16.34 11.93 -14.61
CA VAL A 140 15.94 10.68 -13.94
C VAL A 140 15.50 10.97 -12.52
N LEU A 141 14.28 10.55 -12.20
CA LEU A 141 13.66 10.64 -10.89
C LEU A 141 13.50 9.24 -10.26
N LEU A 142 14.17 9.03 -9.14
CA LEU A 142 14.15 7.78 -8.39
C LEU A 142 13.30 7.98 -7.13
N LEU A 143 12.12 7.35 -7.09
CA LEU A 143 11.14 7.51 -6.01
C LEU A 143 11.03 6.22 -5.19
N ASP A 144 11.38 6.30 -3.90
CA ASP A 144 11.30 5.20 -2.96
C ASP A 144 10.11 5.41 -2.02
N GLU A 145 9.02 4.68 -2.25
CA GLU A 145 7.73 4.77 -1.52
C GLU A 145 7.17 6.20 -1.43
N PRO A 146 6.94 6.89 -2.56
CA PRO A 146 6.50 8.29 -2.54
C PRO A 146 5.07 8.48 -1.99
N THR A 147 4.25 7.43 -1.96
CA THR A 147 2.85 7.46 -1.51
C THR A 147 2.69 7.31 0.00
N ASN A 148 3.72 6.85 0.72
CA ASN A 148 3.65 6.66 2.16
C ASN A 148 3.38 7.98 2.88
N HIS A 149 2.43 7.96 3.83
CA HIS A 149 1.96 9.11 4.61
C HIS A 149 1.27 10.22 3.80
N LEU A 150 0.98 10.00 2.51
CA LEU A 150 0.13 10.89 1.71
C LEU A 150 -1.34 10.48 1.86
N ASP A 151 -2.22 11.46 1.87
CA ASP A 151 -3.64 11.18 1.76
C ASP A 151 -4.06 10.95 0.30
N LEU A 152 -5.24 10.38 0.12
CA LEU A 152 -5.76 9.99 -1.20
C LEU A 152 -5.78 11.16 -2.20
N THR A 153 -6.12 12.36 -1.74
CA THR A 153 -6.18 13.56 -2.59
C THR A 153 -4.79 13.94 -3.09
N THR A 154 -3.80 13.88 -2.20
CA THR A 154 -2.40 14.15 -2.54
C THR A 154 -1.81 13.08 -3.45
N ILE A 155 -2.19 11.79 -3.25
CA ILE A 155 -1.77 10.69 -4.14
C ILE A 155 -2.34 10.90 -5.55
N GLU A 156 -3.62 11.23 -5.69
CA GLU A 156 -4.25 11.49 -7.00
C GLU A 156 -3.62 12.70 -7.71
N TRP A 157 -3.30 13.75 -6.98
CA TRP A 157 -2.56 14.88 -7.52
C TRP A 157 -1.16 14.47 -7.97
N LEU A 158 -0.42 13.71 -7.14
CA LEU A 158 0.93 13.24 -7.49
C LEU A 158 0.93 12.36 -8.74
N GLU A 159 -0.06 11.47 -8.90
CA GLU A 159 -0.24 10.70 -10.15
C GLU A 159 -0.36 11.61 -11.37
N GLY A 160 -1.18 12.68 -11.26
CA GLY A 160 -1.35 13.66 -12.32
C GLY A 160 -0.05 14.40 -12.65
N GLU A 161 0.69 14.82 -11.63
CA GLU A 161 1.97 15.53 -11.77
C GLU A 161 3.03 14.63 -12.41
N LEU A 162 3.21 13.40 -11.91
CA LEU A 162 4.19 12.46 -12.45
C LEU A 162 3.91 12.05 -13.89
N ARG A 163 2.64 12.05 -14.32
CA ARG A 163 2.27 11.77 -15.72
C ARG A 163 2.69 12.89 -16.67
N GLN A 164 2.77 14.12 -16.21
CA GLN A 164 3.09 15.31 -17.01
C GLN A 164 4.58 15.60 -17.09
N ILE A 165 5.35 15.18 -16.08
CA ILE A 165 6.81 15.38 -16.03
C ILE A 165 7.49 14.61 -17.17
N ARG A 166 8.51 15.23 -17.79
CA ARG A 166 9.33 14.61 -18.85
C ARG A 166 10.39 13.64 -18.31
N SER A 167 10.74 13.77 -17.05
CA SER A 167 11.74 12.91 -16.38
C SER A 167 11.45 11.43 -16.63
N ALA A 168 12.47 10.64 -16.84
CA ALA A 168 12.38 9.21 -16.68
C ALA A 168 12.16 8.89 -15.18
N ILE A 169 11.26 7.97 -14.87
CA ILE A 169 10.85 7.67 -13.50
C ILE A 169 11.13 6.21 -13.20
N VAL A 170 11.82 5.94 -12.10
CA VAL A 170 11.86 4.63 -11.46
C VAL A 170 11.23 4.76 -10.09
N LEU A 171 10.17 4.01 -9.85
CA LEU A 171 9.41 4.13 -8.63
C LEU A 171 9.23 2.79 -7.92
N ILE A 172 9.35 2.81 -6.61
CA ILE A 172 8.95 1.74 -5.70
C ILE A 172 7.69 2.23 -5.00
N SER A 173 6.63 1.44 -5.01
CA SER A 173 5.43 1.69 -4.22
C SER A 173 4.71 0.39 -3.93
N HIS A 174 3.91 0.39 -2.87
CA HIS A 174 3.00 -0.70 -2.54
C HIS A 174 1.53 -0.38 -2.93
N ASP A 175 1.25 0.86 -3.35
CA ASP A 175 -0.05 1.25 -3.92
C ASP A 175 -0.16 0.75 -5.38
N ARG A 176 -0.95 -0.31 -5.57
CA ARG A 176 -1.17 -0.96 -6.88
C ARG A 176 -1.73 0.00 -7.92
N ARG A 177 -2.74 0.80 -7.57
CA ARG A 177 -3.35 1.77 -8.49
C ARG A 177 -2.39 2.86 -8.90
N PHE A 178 -1.56 3.32 -7.96
CA PHE A 178 -0.51 4.29 -8.26
C PHE A 178 0.49 3.72 -9.27
N LEU A 179 0.95 2.48 -9.05
CA LEU A 179 1.84 1.79 -9.97
C LEU A 179 1.21 1.61 -11.36
N GLU A 180 -0.04 1.13 -11.44
CA GLU A 180 -0.78 0.96 -12.70
C GLU A 180 -0.93 2.27 -13.45
N ASN A 181 -1.25 3.34 -12.74
CA ASN A 181 -1.50 4.66 -13.33
C ASN A 181 -0.24 5.35 -13.84
N VAL A 182 0.93 5.11 -13.23
CA VAL A 182 2.17 5.81 -13.55
C VAL A 182 3.13 4.98 -14.40
N SER A 183 3.22 3.66 -14.19
CA SER A 183 4.23 2.82 -14.85
C SER A 183 3.84 2.37 -16.26
N ARG A 184 4.86 2.16 -17.10
CA ARG A 184 4.75 1.58 -18.45
C ARG A 184 5.60 0.33 -18.62
N ALA A 185 6.58 0.12 -17.74
CA ALA A 185 7.38 -1.09 -17.64
C ALA A 185 7.50 -1.48 -16.18
N THR A 186 7.76 -2.76 -15.92
CA THR A 186 7.92 -3.30 -14.56
C THR A 186 9.23 -4.06 -14.47
N VAL A 187 10.00 -3.81 -13.43
CA VAL A 187 11.20 -4.56 -13.08
C VAL A 187 10.95 -5.27 -11.77
N TRP A 188 11.01 -6.59 -11.81
CA TRP A 188 10.82 -7.44 -10.63
C TRP A 188 12.17 -7.86 -10.08
N LEU A 189 12.45 -7.46 -8.84
CA LEU A 189 13.62 -7.88 -8.07
C LEU A 189 13.23 -9.02 -7.14
N ASP A 190 13.70 -10.22 -7.48
CA ASP A 190 13.48 -11.42 -6.69
C ASP A 190 14.80 -12.17 -6.48
N ARG A 191 15.08 -12.58 -5.24
CA ARG A 191 16.26 -13.34 -4.85
C ARG A 191 17.60 -12.76 -5.37
N GLY A 192 17.67 -11.40 -5.42
CA GLY A 192 18.88 -10.67 -5.86
C GLY A 192 19.03 -10.54 -7.38
N ILE A 193 18.06 -11.01 -8.17
CA ILE A 193 18.05 -10.98 -9.64
C ILE A 193 16.88 -10.11 -10.11
N THR A 194 17.13 -9.30 -11.14
CA THR A 194 16.08 -8.49 -11.77
C THR A 194 15.54 -9.13 -13.04
N ARG A 195 14.22 -9.06 -13.24
CA ARG A 195 13.56 -9.43 -14.48
C ARG A 195 12.69 -8.27 -14.95
N ARG A 196 12.74 -7.94 -16.23
CA ARG A 196 12.02 -6.81 -16.80
C ARG A 196 10.83 -7.30 -17.64
N LEU A 197 9.68 -6.69 -17.40
CA LEU A 197 8.47 -6.79 -18.18
C LEU A 197 8.27 -5.44 -18.89
N GLU A 198 8.19 -5.45 -20.23
CA GLU A 198 7.95 -4.25 -21.05
C GLU A 198 6.45 -3.87 -21.09
N GLN A 199 5.79 -4.02 -19.96
CA GLN A 199 4.39 -3.65 -19.76
C GLN A 199 4.24 -3.04 -18.36
N GLY A 200 3.21 -2.18 -18.18
CA GLY A 200 2.89 -1.57 -16.93
C GLY A 200 2.48 -2.58 -15.85
N PHE A 201 2.42 -2.11 -14.62
CA PHE A 201 2.20 -2.95 -13.44
C PHE A 201 0.91 -3.80 -13.49
N GLY A 202 -0.15 -3.34 -14.16
CA GLY A 202 -1.40 -4.11 -14.26
C GLY A 202 -1.28 -5.52 -14.89
N HIS A 203 -0.16 -5.81 -15.58
CA HIS A 203 0.11 -7.13 -16.15
C HIS A 203 1.12 -7.94 -15.32
N PHE A 204 1.63 -7.36 -14.22
CA PHE A 204 2.74 -7.92 -13.45
C PHE A 204 2.35 -9.22 -12.74
N GLU A 205 1.20 -9.27 -12.08
CA GLU A 205 0.79 -10.44 -11.30
C GLU A 205 0.64 -11.68 -12.16
N GLU A 206 -0.07 -11.55 -13.30
CA GLU A 206 -0.24 -12.67 -14.25
C GLU A 206 1.10 -13.13 -14.84
N TRP A 207 1.99 -12.17 -15.14
CA TRP A 207 3.31 -12.49 -15.65
C TRP A 207 4.20 -13.15 -14.60
N ARG A 208 4.19 -12.65 -13.35
CA ARG A 208 4.92 -13.23 -12.21
C ARG A 208 4.50 -14.68 -11.98
N ASP A 209 3.20 -14.93 -11.94
CA ASP A 209 2.66 -16.27 -11.68
C ASP A 209 3.07 -17.26 -12.76
N LYS A 210 3.06 -16.84 -14.03
CA LYS A 210 3.58 -17.65 -15.15
C LYS A 210 5.06 -17.98 -14.99
N VAL A 211 5.88 -16.98 -14.63
CA VAL A 211 7.32 -17.19 -14.41
C VAL A 211 7.56 -18.16 -13.26
N LEU A 212 6.83 -18.02 -12.15
CA LEU A 212 6.95 -18.93 -11.00
C LEU A 212 6.51 -20.37 -11.35
N GLU A 213 5.42 -20.53 -12.11
CA GLU A 213 5.00 -21.84 -12.59
C GLU A 213 6.04 -22.50 -13.54
N GLU A 214 6.66 -21.71 -14.40
CA GLU A 214 7.72 -22.20 -15.29
C GLU A 214 8.94 -22.65 -14.48
N GLU A 215 9.37 -21.85 -13.50
CA GLU A 215 10.46 -22.23 -12.59
C GLU A 215 10.15 -23.53 -11.83
N GLU A 216 8.94 -23.68 -11.30
CA GLU A 216 8.53 -24.88 -10.60
C GLU A 216 8.53 -26.12 -11.52
N ARG A 217 7.99 -25.97 -12.74
CA ARG A 217 8.03 -27.04 -13.75
C ARG A 217 9.46 -27.46 -14.10
N ASP A 218 10.37 -26.48 -14.25
CA ASP A 218 11.76 -26.77 -14.57
C ASP A 218 12.51 -27.38 -13.39
N HIS A 219 12.24 -26.94 -12.18
CA HIS A 219 12.76 -27.57 -10.96
C HIS A 219 12.26 -29.02 -10.83
N HIS A 220 11.00 -29.31 -11.10
CA HIS A 220 10.46 -30.68 -11.14
C HIS A 220 11.10 -31.54 -12.26
N LYS A 221 11.37 -30.94 -13.43
CA LYS A 221 12.10 -31.65 -14.52
C LYS A 221 13.53 -31.98 -14.09
N LEU A 222 14.23 -31.02 -13.48
CA LEU A 222 15.59 -31.21 -12.99
C LEU A 222 15.64 -32.29 -11.91
N GLY A 223 14.70 -32.31 -10.96
CA GLY A 223 14.59 -33.37 -9.95
C GLY A 223 14.39 -34.75 -10.59
N ARG A 224 13.55 -34.86 -11.62
CA ARG A 224 13.36 -36.11 -12.37
C ARG A 224 14.61 -36.53 -13.17
N GLN A 225 15.36 -35.58 -13.70
CA GLN A 225 16.65 -35.87 -14.35
C GLN A 225 17.68 -36.39 -13.35
N ILE A 226 17.83 -35.76 -12.21
CA ILE A 226 18.71 -36.19 -11.13
C ILE A 226 18.37 -37.62 -10.71
N ALA A 227 17.10 -37.91 -10.45
CA ALA A 227 16.66 -39.26 -10.07
C ALA A 227 16.98 -40.31 -11.14
N ARG A 228 16.85 -39.98 -12.45
CA ARG A 228 17.26 -40.88 -13.55
C ARG A 228 18.77 -41.12 -13.60
N GLU A 229 19.55 -40.05 -13.42
CA GLU A 229 21.02 -40.16 -13.41
C GLU A 229 21.51 -40.93 -12.19
N GLU A 230 20.87 -40.78 -11.03
CA GLU A 230 21.17 -41.56 -9.82
C GLU A 230 20.83 -43.04 -10.01
N HIS A 231 19.68 -43.34 -10.61
CA HIS A 231 19.31 -44.72 -10.92
C HIS A 231 20.31 -45.33 -11.89
N TRP A 232 20.73 -44.60 -12.93
CA TRP A 232 21.74 -45.07 -13.87
C TRP A 232 23.10 -45.30 -13.19
N LEU A 233 23.55 -44.46 -12.26
CA LEU A 233 24.75 -44.64 -11.49
C LEU A 233 24.73 -45.91 -10.63
N ARG A 234 23.54 -46.30 -10.10
CA ARG A 234 23.38 -47.50 -9.27
C ARG A 234 23.34 -48.79 -10.09
N TYR A 235 22.71 -48.76 -11.25
CA TYR A 235 22.36 -49.97 -12.00
C TYR A 235 22.92 -50.03 -13.43
N GLY A 236 23.46 -48.96 -13.99
CA GLY A 236 23.81 -48.82 -15.40
C GLY A 236 25.31 -48.62 -15.70
N VAL A 237 26.20 -48.89 -14.76
CA VAL A 237 27.65 -48.60 -14.92
C VAL A 237 28.30 -49.62 -15.86
N THR A 238 28.55 -49.21 -17.11
CA THR A 238 29.32 -49.98 -18.09
C THR A 238 30.78 -49.47 -18.14
N ALA A 239 31.74 -50.32 -18.58
CA ALA A 239 33.18 -50.20 -18.50
C ALA A 239 33.89 -48.98 -19.14
N ARG A 240 33.16 -47.94 -19.64
CA ARG A 240 33.78 -46.75 -20.27
C ARG A 240 34.03 -45.61 -19.25
N ARG A 241 35.17 -45.67 -18.57
CA ARG A 241 35.55 -44.79 -17.46
C ARG A 241 35.48 -43.27 -17.75
N LYS A 242 35.95 -42.80 -18.90
CA LYS A 242 35.92 -41.35 -19.26
C LYS A 242 34.50 -40.76 -19.42
N ARG A 243 33.57 -41.52 -20.01
CA ARG A 243 32.19 -41.10 -20.21
C ARG A 243 31.42 -41.04 -18.89
N ASN A 244 31.73 -41.97 -18.00
CA ASN A 244 31.13 -42.03 -16.66
C ASN A 244 31.59 -40.87 -15.77
N MET A 245 32.83 -40.43 -15.86
CA MET A 245 33.38 -39.28 -15.10
C MET A 245 32.73 -37.96 -15.53
N ARG A 246 32.51 -37.73 -16.84
CA ARG A 246 31.79 -36.56 -17.34
C ARG A 246 30.35 -36.52 -16.83
N ARG A 247 29.64 -37.62 -16.93
CA ARG A 247 28.26 -37.75 -16.50
C ARG A 247 28.09 -37.60 -14.99
N LEU A 248 29.06 -38.07 -14.20
CA LEU A 248 29.13 -37.83 -12.76
C LEU A 248 29.33 -36.34 -12.44
N GLY A 249 30.21 -35.64 -13.20
CA GLY A 249 30.40 -34.20 -13.08
C GLY A 249 29.10 -33.43 -13.38
N GLU A 250 28.39 -33.80 -14.45
CA GLU A 250 27.09 -33.23 -14.83
C GLU A 250 26.02 -33.45 -13.73
N LEU A 251 25.99 -34.65 -13.11
CA LEU A 251 25.11 -34.92 -11.96
C LEU A 251 25.45 -34.08 -10.73
N HIS A 252 26.74 -33.90 -10.44
CA HIS A 252 27.15 -33.02 -9.34
C HIS A 252 26.75 -31.56 -9.57
N SER A 253 26.87 -31.05 -10.80
CA SER A 253 26.38 -29.72 -11.18
C SER A 253 24.86 -29.62 -11.00
N MET A 254 24.10 -30.58 -11.59
CA MET A 254 22.61 -30.59 -11.44
C MET A 254 22.17 -30.64 -9.96
N ARG A 255 22.89 -31.39 -9.11
CA ARG A 255 22.58 -31.43 -7.67
C ARG A 255 22.93 -30.12 -6.97
N ALA A 256 23.98 -29.43 -7.38
CA ALA A 256 24.34 -28.13 -6.87
C ALA A 256 23.27 -27.10 -7.26
N ASP A 257 22.85 -27.08 -8.53
CA ASP A 257 21.79 -26.21 -9.03
C ASP A 257 20.45 -26.47 -8.32
N PHE A 258 20.10 -27.75 -8.13
CA PHE A 258 18.87 -28.14 -7.42
C PHE A 258 18.89 -27.70 -5.94
N ARG A 259 20.03 -27.80 -5.25
CA ARG A 259 20.17 -27.35 -3.84
C ARG A 259 20.22 -25.85 -3.70
N ASN A 260 20.84 -25.17 -4.65
CA ASN A 260 20.99 -23.71 -4.65
C ASN A 260 19.70 -23.00 -5.07
N HIS A 261 18.73 -23.74 -5.61
CA HIS A 261 17.44 -23.18 -5.95
C HIS A 261 16.71 -22.75 -4.68
N ARG A 262 16.63 -21.42 -4.46
CA ARG A 262 15.86 -20.84 -3.36
C ARG A 262 14.37 -20.95 -3.72
N LYS A 263 13.62 -21.76 -2.98
CA LYS A 263 12.17 -21.91 -3.18
C LYS A 263 11.49 -20.57 -2.92
N ALA A 264 10.49 -20.22 -3.76
CA ALA A 264 9.51 -19.19 -3.41
C ALA A 264 8.83 -19.59 -2.09
N GLN A 265 8.67 -18.66 -1.16
CA GLN A 265 7.95 -18.93 0.07
C GLN A 265 6.46 -19.09 -0.28
N GLY A 266 5.83 -20.15 0.26
CA GLY A 266 4.45 -20.49 -0.04
C GLY A 266 3.45 -19.42 0.42
N THR A 267 2.24 -19.46 -0.12
CA THR A 267 1.05 -18.72 0.32
C THR A 267 0.67 -19.15 1.74
N ALA A 268 0.46 -18.20 2.63
CA ALA A 268 -0.01 -18.45 3.98
C ALA A 268 -1.53 -18.69 3.98
N VAL A 269 -1.98 -19.64 4.79
CA VAL A 269 -3.41 -19.85 5.06
C VAL A 269 -3.67 -19.31 6.47
N LEU A 270 -4.41 -18.21 6.55
CA LEU A 270 -4.69 -17.53 7.80
C LEU A 270 -6.10 -17.85 8.33
N ALA A 271 -6.17 -18.04 9.64
CA ALA A 271 -7.43 -18.07 10.38
C ALA A 271 -7.35 -17.04 11.52
N ALA A 272 -8.30 -16.12 11.55
CA ALA A 272 -8.47 -15.21 12.69
C ALA A 272 -9.10 -15.95 13.88
N SER A 273 -8.80 -15.50 15.10
CA SER A 273 -9.35 -16.11 16.31
C SER A 273 -10.82 -15.75 16.49
N ASP A 274 -11.69 -16.76 16.61
CA ASP A 274 -13.13 -16.58 16.84
C ASP A 274 -13.38 -16.16 18.29
N ALA A 275 -13.99 -14.99 18.47
CA ALA A 275 -14.59 -14.57 19.72
C ALA A 275 -16.05 -15.07 19.80
N LYS A 276 -16.66 -15.04 21.00
CA LYS A 276 -18.11 -15.20 21.12
C LYS A 276 -18.82 -14.20 20.22
N GLU A 277 -19.86 -14.64 19.54
CA GLU A 277 -20.62 -13.76 18.64
C GLU A 277 -21.08 -12.49 19.38
N SER A 278 -20.78 -11.32 18.80
CA SER A 278 -21.34 -10.07 19.27
C SER A 278 -22.85 -10.02 19.04
N GLY A 279 -23.56 -9.14 19.74
CA GLY A 279 -24.95 -8.82 19.41
C GLY A 279 -25.10 -8.35 17.95
N LYS A 280 -26.31 -8.36 17.39
CA LYS A 280 -26.58 -7.87 16.03
C LYS A 280 -26.18 -6.39 15.84
N LEU A 281 -26.33 -5.58 16.90
CA LEU A 281 -25.89 -4.18 16.94
C LEU A 281 -24.49 -4.14 17.56
N VAL A 282 -23.53 -3.53 16.84
CA VAL A 282 -22.14 -3.34 17.27
C VAL A 282 -21.94 -1.91 17.79
N ILE A 283 -22.29 -0.90 16.99
CA ILE A 283 -22.19 0.52 17.37
C ILE A 283 -23.43 1.25 16.90
N GLU A 284 -24.03 2.06 17.77
CA GLU A 284 -25.07 3.04 17.41
C GLU A 284 -24.63 4.42 17.90
N ALA A 285 -24.37 5.31 16.96
CA ALA A 285 -24.03 6.70 17.20
C ALA A 285 -25.16 7.60 16.69
N LYS A 286 -25.58 8.58 17.50
CA LYS A 286 -26.63 9.54 17.16
C LYS A 286 -26.19 10.94 17.48
N GLY A 287 -26.08 11.78 16.43
CA GLY A 287 -25.80 13.19 16.56
C GLY A 287 -24.45 13.51 17.19
N LEU A 288 -23.43 12.64 17.00
CA LEU A 288 -22.10 12.85 17.59
C LEU A 288 -21.47 14.12 17.06
N SER A 289 -20.96 14.95 17.97
CA SER A 289 -20.21 16.15 17.62
C SER A 289 -18.97 16.26 18.48
N LYS A 290 -17.88 16.75 17.87
CA LYS A 290 -16.60 16.99 18.54
C LYS A 290 -15.86 18.15 17.91
N ALA A 291 -15.39 19.08 18.77
CA ALA A 291 -14.59 20.22 18.37
C ALA A 291 -13.34 20.36 19.25
N TYR A 292 -12.31 20.96 18.72
CA TYR A 292 -11.10 21.38 19.46
C TYR A 292 -10.90 22.88 19.22
N GLY A 293 -11.23 23.69 20.22
CA GLY A 293 -11.30 25.14 20.07
C GLY A 293 -12.33 25.54 19.02
N GLU A 294 -11.93 26.31 18.03
CA GLU A 294 -12.81 26.74 16.93
C GLU A 294 -12.95 25.68 15.81
N ARG A 295 -12.13 24.64 15.81
CA ARG A 295 -12.12 23.64 14.76
C ARG A 295 -13.10 22.51 15.07
N VAL A 296 -14.20 22.44 14.31
CA VAL A 296 -15.17 21.36 14.38
C VAL A 296 -14.66 20.19 13.52
N LEU A 297 -14.38 19.03 14.13
CA LEU A 297 -13.93 17.84 13.43
C LEU A 297 -15.08 16.87 13.09
N VAL A 298 -16.07 16.77 13.98
CA VAL A 298 -17.27 15.94 13.78
C VAL A 298 -18.48 16.76 14.14
N LYS A 299 -19.49 16.80 13.26
CA LYS A 299 -20.73 17.58 13.42
C LYS A 299 -21.94 16.74 13.08
N ASP A 300 -22.79 16.50 14.07
CA ASP A 300 -24.07 15.79 13.94
C ASP A 300 -23.98 14.46 13.20
N PHE A 301 -22.95 13.67 13.52
CA PHE A 301 -22.71 12.39 12.85
C PHE A 301 -23.53 11.27 13.48
N SER A 302 -24.26 10.54 12.64
CA SER A 302 -25.08 9.39 13.05
C SER A 302 -24.77 8.18 12.18
N ILE A 303 -24.56 7.03 12.80
CA ILE A 303 -24.31 5.76 12.11
C ILE A 303 -24.81 4.60 12.96
N ARG A 304 -25.16 3.50 12.28
CA ARG A 304 -25.52 2.24 12.90
C ARG A 304 -24.74 1.10 12.29
N VAL A 305 -23.75 0.60 13.03
CA VAL A 305 -22.87 -0.50 12.62
C VAL A 305 -23.46 -1.82 13.12
N GLN A 306 -23.60 -2.79 12.24
CA GLN A 306 -24.11 -4.12 12.53
C GLN A 306 -22.98 -5.16 12.47
N ARG A 307 -23.23 -6.34 13.03
CA ARG A 307 -22.28 -7.45 12.96
C ARG A 307 -22.06 -7.86 11.50
N GLY A 308 -20.80 -7.97 11.12
CA GLY A 308 -20.37 -8.33 9.77
C GLY A 308 -20.14 -7.14 8.84
N ASP A 309 -20.46 -5.92 9.27
CA ASP A 309 -20.16 -4.74 8.47
C ASP A 309 -18.63 -4.54 8.36
N ARG A 310 -18.19 -4.10 7.18
CA ARG A 310 -16.81 -3.73 6.91
C ARG A 310 -16.77 -2.27 6.46
N ILE A 311 -16.35 -1.39 7.36
CA ILE A 311 -16.46 0.05 7.18
C ILE A 311 -15.08 0.64 6.93
N GLY A 312 -14.89 1.31 5.80
CA GLY A 312 -13.72 2.11 5.48
C GLY A 312 -13.89 3.56 5.94
N LEU A 313 -12.89 4.11 6.61
CA LEU A 313 -12.85 5.51 6.99
C LEU A 313 -11.78 6.22 6.15
N VAL A 314 -12.17 7.11 5.28
CA VAL A 314 -11.29 7.83 4.35
C VAL A 314 -11.39 9.34 4.54
N GLY A 315 -10.38 10.06 4.07
CA GLY A 315 -10.38 11.53 4.10
C GLY A 315 -8.97 12.11 4.17
N PRO A 316 -8.81 13.41 3.92
CA PRO A 316 -7.52 14.07 3.98
C PRO A 316 -6.89 13.99 5.37
N ASN A 317 -5.57 14.18 5.42
CA ASN A 317 -4.85 14.23 6.68
C ASN A 317 -5.35 15.41 7.52
N GLY A 318 -5.53 15.17 8.83
CA GLY A 318 -6.09 16.17 9.73
C GLY A 318 -7.60 16.40 9.61
N ALA A 319 -8.35 15.64 8.80
CA ALA A 319 -9.82 15.74 8.72
C ALA A 319 -10.54 15.26 9.98
N GLY A 320 -9.86 14.53 10.87
CA GLY A 320 -10.45 13.99 12.10
C GLY A 320 -10.77 12.50 12.05
N LYS A 321 -10.15 11.72 11.15
CA LYS A 321 -10.33 10.26 11.05
C LYS A 321 -10.10 9.55 12.39
N THR A 322 -8.95 9.76 13.00
CA THR A 322 -8.60 9.16 14.30
C THR A 322 -9.52 9.65 15.43
N THR A 323 -9.96 10.92 15.37
CA THR A 323 -10.95 11.45 16.31
C THR A 323 -12.29 10.75 16.17
N LEU A 324 -12.80 10.59 14.95
CA LEU A 324 -14.05 9.87 14.70
C LEU A 324 -13.94 8.40 15.11
N LEU A 325 -12.84 7.74 14.79
CA LEU A 325 -12.57 6.38 15.24
C LEU A 325 -12.56 6.27 16.75
N SER A 326 -11.89 7.19 17.45
CA SER A 326 -11.84 7.24 18.93
C SER A 326 -13.22 7.48 19.55
N LEU A 327 -14.06 8.31 18.93
CA LEU A 327 -15.45 8.50 19.34
C LEU A 327 -16.24 7.20 19.18
N LEU A 328 -16.18 6.53 18.01
CA LEU A 328 -16.91 5.28 17.73
C LEU A 328 -16.49 4.13 18.63
N THR A 329 -15.24 4.12 19.09
CA THR A 329 -14.69 3.10 20.00
C THR A 329 -14.82 3.46 21.48
N SER A 330 -15.47 4.58 21.82
CA SER A 330 -15.63 5.08 23.19
C SER A 330 -14.31 5.40 23.93
N LYS A 331 -13.23 5.64 23.18
CA LYS A 331 -11.96 6.13 23.73
C LYS A 331 -11.96 7.62 24.00
N LEU A 332 -12.84 8.34 23.30
CA LEU A 332 -13.01 9.78 23.41
C LEU A 332 -14.50 10.07 23.63
N GLU A 333 -14.81 10.93 24.60
CA GLU A 333 -16.19 11.37 24.83
C GLU A 333 -16.59 12.45 23.81
N PRO A 334 -17.80 12.36 23.21
CA PRO A 334 -18.33 13.39 22.35
C PRO A 334 -18.74 14.63 23.16
N ASP A 335 -18.70 15.80 22.53
CA ASP A 335 -19.18 17.05 23.13
C ASP A 335 -20.72 17.09 23.13
N SER A 336 -21.37 16.43 22.17
CA SER A 336 -22.82 16.22 22.12
C SER A 336 -23.15 14.94 21.34
N GLY A 337 -24.36 14.45 21.52
CA GLY A 337 -24.85 13.20 20.92
C GLY A 337 -24.77 12.03 21.89
N THR A 338 -25.08 10.84 21.40
CA THR A 338 -25.07 9.60 22.19
C THR A 338 -24.38 8.48 21.43
N LEU A 339 -23.54 7.73 22.13
CA LEU A 339 -22.91 6.51 21.65
C LEU A 339 -23.39 5.31 22.47
N ARG A 340 -23.79 4.25 21.79
CA ARG A 340 -24.13 2.97 22.41
C ARG A 340 -23.32 1.87 21.75
N LEU A 341 -22.54 1.16 22.55
CA LEU A 341 -21.82 -0.03 22.13
C LEU A 341 -22.70 -1.28 22.35
N GLY A 342 -22.53 -2.27 21.48
CA GLY A 342 -23.19 -3.56 21.58
C GLY A 342 -22.75 -4.37 22.80
N VAL A 343 -23.50 -5.43 23.08
CA VAL A 343 -23.17 -6.36 24.16
C VAL A 343 -22.12 -7.39 23.70
N ASN A 344 -21.30 -7.87 24.62
CA ASN A 344 -20.23 -8.85 24.35
C ASN A 344 -19.24 -8.41 23.25
N LEU A 345 -18.92 -7.11 23.23
CA LEU A 345 -17.96 -6.57 22.26
C LEU A 345 -16.54 -6.82 22.74
N GLU A 346 -15.79 -7.61 21.98
CA GLU A 346 -14.35 -7.84 22.16
C GLU A 346 -13.61 -7.17 21.01
N MET A 347 -12.88 -6.06 21.34
CA MET A 347 -12.20 -5.23 20.37
C MET A 347 -10.73 -5.61 20.29
N ALA A 348 -10.23 -5.87 19.06
CA ALA A 348 -8.82 -5.92 18.77
C ALA A 348 -8.45 -4.74 17.87
N GLU A 349 -7.39 -4.05 18.24
CA GLU A 349 -6.94 -2.85 17.56
C GLU A 349 -5.49 -2.96 17.14
N LEU A 350 -5.24 -2.61 15.89
CA LEU A 350 -3.91 -2.36 15.35
C LEU A 350 -3.70 -0.84 15.31
N ASP A 351 -2.98 -0.31 16.31
CA ASP A 351 -2.67 1.11 16.40
C ASP A 351 -1.46 1.46 15.52
N GLN A 352 -1.51 2.62 14.90
CA GLN A 352 -0.42 3.20 14.10
C GLN A 352 0.87 3.43 14.91
N LYS A 353 0.75 3.61 16.23
CA LYS A 353 1.90 3.83 17.11
C LYS A 353 2.65 2.51 17.37
N ARG A 354 3.66 2.24 16.55
CA ARG A 354 4.63 1.13 16.72
C ARG A 354 5.54 1.29 17.94
N GLU A 355 5.35 2.35 18.71
CA GLU A 355 6.16 2.72 19.89
C GLU A 355 6.00 1.76 21.08
N SER A 356 5.01 0.87 21.06
CA SER A 356 4.78 -0.09 22.16
C SER A 356 5.57 -1.40 22.03
N LEU A 357 6.39 -1.55 20.97
CA LEU A 357 7.22 -2.75 20.78
C LEU A 357 8.48 -2.69 21.64
N ASN A 358 8.63 -3.65 22.55
CA ASN A 358 9.93 -3.87 23.19
C ASN A 358 10.90 -4.47 22.19
N LEU A 359 11.82 -3.67 21.68
CA LEU A 359 12.74 -4.05 20.61
C LEU A 359 13.73 -5.17 21.00
N ASP A 360 13.95 -5.39 22.30
CA ASP A 360 14.86 -6.43 22.79
C ASP A 360 14.16 -7.77 23.01
N GLU A 361 12.85 -7.81 22.91
CA GLU A 361 12.04 -9.01 23.03
C GLU A 361 12.15 -9.89 21.76
N THR A 362 12.06 -11.22 21.93
CA THR A 362 12.03 -12.13 20.79
C THR A 362 10.63 -12.28 20.19
N LEU A 363 10.54 -12.68 18.91
CA LEU A 363 9.27 -12.87 18.24
C LEU A 363 8.34 -13.82 19.00
N ALA A 364 8.86 -14.97 19.42
CA ALA A 364 8.07 -15.97 20.16
C ALA A 364 7.56 -15.42 21.50
N HIS A 365 8.40 -14.70 22.24
CA HIS A 365 8.04 -14.12 23.52
C HIS A 365 6.93 -13.05 23.35
N TYR A 366 7.06 -12.20 22.35
CA TYR A 366 6.07 -11.17 22.01
C TYR A 366 4.70 -11.78 21.65
N LEU A 367 4.65 -12.85 20.85
CA LEU A 367 3.40 -13.50 20.45
C LEU A 367 2.71 -14.25 21.59
N THR A 368 3.50 -14.82 22.52
CA THR A 368 2.98 -15.62 23.64
C THR A 368 2.77 -14.83 24.94
N ASP A 369 3.03 -13.50 24.94
CA ASP A 369 3.08 -12.67 26.17
C ASP A 369 4.02 -13.28 27.24
N GLY A 370 5.10 -13.94 26.82
CA GLY A 370 6.03 -14.61 27.72
C GLY A 370 5.50 -15.88 28.39
N ARG A 371 4.36 -16.40 27.96
CA ARG A 371 3.67 -17.55 28.59
C ARG A 371 4.04 -18.91 28.00
N GLY A 372 5.27 -19.08 27.54
CA GLY A 372 5.76 -20.36 27.01
C GLY A 372 5.83 -20.42 25.49
N GLU A 373 5.68 -21.64 24.91
CA GLU A 373 5.85 -21.87 23.46
C GLU A 373 4.53 -22.04 22.71
N SER A 374 3.40 -21.80 23.36
CA SER A 374 2.07 -21.98 22.78
C SER A 374 1.18 -20.77 23.02
N LEU A 375 0.30 -20.50 22.06
CA LEU A 375 -0.73 -19.48 22.14
C LEU A 375 -2.10 -20.11 21.82
N VAL A 376 -3.15 -19.49 22.32
CA VAL A 376 -4.53 -19.95 22.06
C VAL A 376 -5.07 -19.14 20.88
N VAL A 377 -5.39 -19.81 19.77
CA VAL A 377 -6.03 -19.24 18.59
C VAL A 377 -7.29 -20.04 18.29
N ASN A 378 -8.43 -19.40 18.16
CA ASN A 378 -9.73 -20.07 17.94
C ASN A 378 -10.09 -21.07 19.04
N GLY A 379 -9.69 -20.81 20.29
CA GLY A 379 -9.92 -21.73 21.38
C GLY A 379 -9.02 -22.98 21.38
N GLU A 380 -8.16 -23.13 20.37
CA GLU A 380 -7.20 -24.22 20.26
C GLU A 380 -5.79 -23.77 20.63
N GLN A 381 -5.08 -24.63 21.37
CA GLN A 381 -3.68 -24.38 21.70
C GLN A 381 -2.79 -24.71 20.50
N ARG A 382 -2.08 -23.72 19.97
CA ARG A 382 -1.15 -23.86 18.84
C ARG A 382 0.26 -23.53 19.27
N HIS A 383 1.23 -24.26 18.76
CA HIS A 383 2.65 -23.93 18.96
C HIS A 383 3.03 -22.65 18.23
N VAL A 384 3.76 -21.75 18.89
CA VAL A 384 4.10 -20.40 18.36
C VAL A 384 4.80 -20.46 17.00
N VAL A 385 5.72 -21.41 16.79
CA VAL A 385 6.42 -21.57 15.51
C VAL A 385 5.46 -21.97 14.38
N SER A 386 4.44 -22.78 14.67
CA SER A 386 3.41 -23.13 13.68
C SER A 386 2.58 -21.91 13.30
N TYR A 387 2.19 -21.09 14.28
CA TYR A 387 1.46 -19.86 14.05
C TYR A 387 2.29 -18.81 13.30
N MET A 388 3.58 -18.68 13.63
CA MET A 388 4.49 -17.78 12.93
C MET A 388 4.61 -18.07 11.43
N LYS A 389 4.55 -19.34 11.03
CA LYS A 389 4.58 -19.74 9.61
C LYS A 389 3.40 -19.20 8.83
N ASP A 390 2.23 -19.10 9.45
CA ASP A 390 1.03 -18.54 8.82
C ASP A 390 1.24 -17.06 8.43
N PHE A 391 2.16 -16.36 9.10
CA PHE A 391 2.57 -14.98 8.82
C PHE A 391 3.90 -14.88 8.08
N LEU A 392 4.31 -15.94 7.37
CA LEU A 392 5.52 -15.98 6.55
C LEU A 392 6.83 -15.80 7.32
N PHE A 393 6.85 -16.07 8.63
CA PHE A 393 8.09 -16.13 9.40
C PHE A 393 8.74 -17.51 9.32
N GLN A 394 10.08 -17.53 9.33
CA GLN A 394 10.83 -18.78 9.40
C GLN A 394 10.92 -19.28 10.85
N PRO A 395 11.00 -20.60 11.06
CA PRO A 395 11.13 -21.15 12.41
C PRO A 395 12.32 -20.59 13.21
N GLU A 396 13.42 -20.31 12.51
CA GLU A 396 14.66 -19.78 13.07
C GLU A 396 14.46 -18.36 13.65
N GLN A 397 13.53 -17.58 13.08
CA GLN A 397 13.24 -16.23 13.52
C GLN A 397 12.50 -16.18 14.89
N ALA A 398 12.01 -17.31 15.40
CA ALA A 398 11.33 -17.33 16.69
C ALA A 398 12.16 -16.75 17.84
N ARG A 399 13.48 -16.89 17.78
CA ARG A 399 14.45 -16.38 18.77
C ARG A 399 15.10 -15.06 18.38
N THR A 400 14.77 -14.50 17.23
CA THR A 400 15.33 -13.23 16.75
C THR A 400 14.71 -12.08 17.55
N PRO A 401 15.53 -11.11 18.04
CA PRO A 401 15.04 -9.90 18.67
C PRO A 401 14.27 -9.02 17.66
N ILE A 402 13.20 -8.37 18.10
CA ILE A 402 12.34 -7.52 17.25
C ILE A 402 13.13 -6.39 16.59
N ARG A 403 14.20 -5.89 17.22
CA ARG A 403 15.07 -4.85 16.64
C ARG A 403 15.71 -5.25 15.32
N GLU A 404 15.94 -6.54 15.08
CA GLU A 404 16.58 -7.07 13.87
C GLU A 404 15.60 -7.22 12.70
N LEU A 405 14.28 -7.09 12.96
CA LEU A 405 13.26 -7.18 11.95
C LEU A 405 13.20 -5.91 11.09
N SER A 406 12.94 -6.09 9.81
CA SER A 406 12.56 -5.02 8.89
C SER A 406 11.21 -4.38 9.30
N GLY A 407 10.91 -3.19 8.78
CA GLY A 407 9.63 -2.52 9.04
C GLY A 407 8.41 -3.38 8.68
N GLY A 408 8.45 -4.05 7.53
CA GLY A 408 7.38 -4.95 7.08
C GLY A 408 7.23 -6.20 7.94
N GLU A 409 8.35 -6.79 8.41
CA GLU A 409 8.29 -7.93 9.34
C GLU A 409 7.73 -7.52 10.70
N ARG A 410 8.07 -6.33 11.20
CA ARG A 410 7.47 -5.80 12.43
C ARG A 410 5.97 -5.60 12.28
N ALA A 411 5.52 -5.06 11.16
CA ALA A 411 4.09 -4.88 10.89
C ALA A 411 3.36 -6.23 10.82
N ARG A 412 3.93 -7.25 10.15
CA ARG A 412 3.40 -8.62 10.14
C ARG A 412 3.32 -9.23 11.54
N LEU A 413 4.34 -9.00 12.37
CA LEU A 413 4.37 -9.49 13.75
C LEU A 413 3.25 -8.86 14.60
N MET A 414 3.05 -7.54 14.46
CA MET A 414 1.95 -6.84 15.15
C MET A 414 0.59 -7.36 14.69
N LEU A 415 0.42 -7.56 13.39
CA LEU A 415 -0.79 -8.14 12.82
C LEU A 415 -1.04 -9.55 13.39
N ALA A 416 -0.02 -10.41 13.41
CA ALA A 416 -0.10 -11.72 14.00
C ALA A 416 -0.56 -11.69 15.46
N ARG A 417 -0.05 -10.75 16.26
CA ARG A 417 -0.44 -10.60 17.65
C ARG A 417 -1.89 -10.15 17.82
N VAL A 418 -2.34 -9.17 17.01
CA VAL A 418 -3.73 -8.67 17.06
C VAL A 418 -4.71 -9.78 16.73
N LEU A 419 -4.40 -10.61 15.74
CA LEU A 419 -5.25 -11.69 15.27
C LEU A 419 -5.21 -12.96 16.14
N ALA A 420 -4.17 -13.11 16.98
CA ALA A 420 -4.14 -14.16 17.98
C ALA A 420 -5.17 -13.95 19.10
N ARG A 421 -5.59 -12.69 19.31
CA ARG A 421 -6.56 -12.36 20.35
C ARG A 421 -7.98 -12.62 19.87
N PRO A 422 -8.84 -13.21 20.72
CA PRO A 422 -10.25 -13.33 20.39
C PRO A 422 -10.85 -11.92 20.20
N ALA A 423 -11.47 -11.69 19.05
CA ALA A 423 -12.11 -10.40 18.75
C ALA A 423 -13.33 -10.60 17.86
N ASN A 424 -14.35 -9.76 18.04
CA ASN A 424 -15.51 -9.67 17.17
C ASN A 424 -15.70 -8.27 16.57
N LEU A 425 -14.85 -7.33 16.99
CA LEU A 425 -14.66 -6.02 16.34
C LEU A 425 -13.16 -5.79 16.12
N LEU A 426 -12.76 -5.71 14.86
CA LEU A 426 -11.39 -5.43 14.44
C LEU A 426 -11.27 -3.98 13.99
N ILE A 427 -10.32 -3.27 14.58
CA ILE A 427 -10.03 -1.87 14.27
C ILE A 427 -8.61 -1.79 13.71
N LEU A 428 -8.50 -1.31 12.46
CA LEU A 428 -7.25 -1.20 11.75
C LEU A 428 -7.01 0.26 11.35
N ASP A 429 -6.03 0.90 11.98
CA ASP A 429 -5.65 2.29 11.64
C ASP A 429 -4.37 2.28 10.80
N GLU A 430 -4.51 2.60 9.49
CA GLU A 430 -3.46 2.60 8.47
C GLU A 430 -2.63 1.30 8.44
N PRO A 431 -3.27 0.12 8.37
CA PRO A 431 -2.56 -1.16 8.44
C PRO A 431 -1.71 -1.43 7.20
N THR A 432 -1.99 -0.74 6.10
CA THR A 432 -1.32 -0.94 4.81
C THR A 432 0.06 -0.27 4.72
N ASN A 433 0.36 0.66 5.64
CA ASN A 433 1.63 1.36 5.64
C ASN A 433 2.82 0.42 5.88
N ASP A 434 3.86 0.53 5.04
CA ASP A 434 5.11 -0.26 5.07
C ASP A 434 4.93 -1.78 4.86
N LEU A 435 3.73 -2.25 4.47
CA LEU A 435 3.53 -3.64 4.07
C LEU A 435 3.95 -3.84 2.61
N ASP A 436 4.56 -4.98 2.31
CA ASP A 436 4.78 -5.39 0.92
C ASP A 436 3.49 -6.00 0.31
N MET A 437 3.49 -6.13 -1.00
CA MET A 437 2.30 -6.60 -1.74
C MET A 437 1.81 -7.97 -1.26
N GLU A 438 2.73 -8.89 -0.93
CA GLU A 438 2.36 -10.22 -0.41
C GLU A 438 1.71 -10.14 0.97
N THR A 439 2.20 -9.23 1.82
CA THR A 439 1.59 -9.00 3.14
C THR A 439 0.25 -8.26 3.03
N LEU A 440 0.11 -7.38 2.03
CA LEU A 440 -1.18 -6.73 1.73
C LEU A 440 -2.22 -7.74 1.27
N ASP A 441 -1.86 -8.68 0.38
CA ASP A 441 -2.75 -9.77 -0.04
C ASP A 441 -3.20 -10.61 1.16
N LEU A 442 -2.24 -10.97 2.01
CA LEU A 442 -2.51 -11.68 3.25
C LEU A 442 -3.48 -10.92 4.16
N LEU A 443 -3.29 -9.61 4.33
CA LEU A 443 -4.19 -8.77 5.12
C LEU A 443 -5.58 -8.68 4.48
N GLN A 444 -5.68 -8.61 3.15
CA GLN A 444 -6.96 -8.61 2.44
C GLN A 444 -7.74 -9.90 2.67
N GLU A 445 -7.10 -11.05 2.50
CA GLU A 445 -7.72 -12.36 2.77
C GLU A 445 -8.21 -12.47 4.22
N LEU A 446 -7.42 -11.98 5.15
CA LEU A 446 -7.69 -11.94 6.56
C LEU A 446 -8.93 -11.11 6.91
N VAL A 447 -8.96 -9.85 6.41
CA VAL A 447 -10.09 -8.93 6.60
C VAL A 447 -11.35 -9.49 5.92
N ALA A 448 -11.21 -10.08 4.73
CA ALA A 448 -12.31 -10.71 4.00
C ALA A 448 -12.88 -11.94 4.74
N GLY A 449 -12.01 -12.75 5.36
CA GLY A 449 -12.37 -13.95 6.11
C GLY A 449 -12.79 -13.71 7.57
N PHE A 450 -12.61 -12.49 8.10
CA PHE A 450 -12.92 -12.20 9.50
C PHE A 450 -14.43 -12.29 9.77
N PRO A 451 -14.86 -13.13 10.74
CA PRO A 451 -16.29 -13.37 10.96
C PRO A 451 -17.01 -12.22 11.69
N GLY A 452 -16.27 -11.30 12.27
CA GLY A 452 -16.77 -10.12 13.00
C GLY A 452 -16.95 -8.90 12.13
N THR A 453 -17.02 -7.74 12.79
CA THR A 453 -17.12 -6.41 12.19
C THR A 453 -15.73 -5.80 12.06
N VAL A 454 -15.47 -5.07 10.98
CA VAL A 454 -14.20 -4.39 10.73
C VAL A 454 -14.41 -2.89 10.54
N ILE A 455 -13.60 -2.09 11.22
CA ILE A 455 -13.48 -0.66 10.94
C ILE A 455 -12.02 -0.41 10.51
N LEU A 456 -11.86 0.11 9.30
CA LEU A 456 -10.58 0.25 8.62
C LEU A 456 -10.34 1.71 8.24
N VAL A 457 -9.25 2.31 8.72
CA VAL A 457 -8.72 3.58 8.18
C VAL A 457 -7.62 3.23 7.20
N SER A 458 -7.73 3.64 5.94
CA SER A 458 -6.68 3.40 4.95
C SER A 458 -6.67 4.45 3.85
N HIS A 459 -5.50 4.65 3.27
CA HIS A 459 -5.26 5.44 2.07
C HIS A 459 -5.00 4.56 0.83
N ASP A 460 -5.10 3.24 0.96
CA ASP A 460 -4.99 2.30 -0.15
C ASP A 460 -6.36 2.06 -0.79
N ARG A 461 -6.53 2.55 -2.02
CA ARG A 461 -7.79 2.49 -2.77
C ARG A 461 -8.17 1.06 -3.17
N ASP A 462 -7.19 0.26 -3.58
CA ASP A 462 -7.41 -1.14 -3.99
C ASP A 462 -7.79 -2.00 -2.78
N PHE A 463 -7.11 -1.78 -1.67
CA PHE A 463 -7.43 -2.44 -0.41
C PHE A 463 -8.85 -2.11 0.07
N LEU A 464 -9.26 -0.84 0.04
CA LEU A 464 -10.63 -0.43 0.39
C LEU A 464 -11.66 -1.07 -0.53
N ASP A 465 -11.48 -1.00 -1.86
CA ASP A 465 -12.44 -1.54 -2.81
C ASP A 465 -12.65 -3.05 -2.69
N ARG A 466 -11.61 -3.78 -2.26
CA ARG A 466 -11.68 -5.24 -2.10
C ARG A 466 -12.19 -5.69 -0.72
N THR A 467 -12.14 -4.83 0.28
CA THR A 467 -12.37 -5.27 1.67
C THR A 467 -13.60 -4.66 2.32
N VAL A 468 -14.02 -3.43 1.97
CA VAL A 468 -15.09 -2.75 2.69
C VAL A 468 -16.45 -2.86 2.00
N THR A 469 -17.52 -2.78 2.79
CA THR A 469 -18.91 -2.77 2.31
C THR A 469 -19.50 -1.37 2.27
N SER A 470 -18.94 -0.43 3.06
CA SER A 470 -19.28 0.99 3.03
C SER A 470 -18.06 1.84 3.39
N VAL A 471 -18.08 3.10 2.95
CA VAL A 471 -17.02 4.07 3.20
C VAL A 471 -17.61 5.31 3.87
N ILE A 472 -17.01 5.74 4.98
CA ILE A 472 -17.32 7.01 5.65
C ILE A 472 -16.30 8.06 5.21
N ALA A 473 -16.77 9.19 4.71
CA ALA A 473 -15.90 10.25 4.20
C ALA A 473 -16.37 11.64 4.62
N PRO A 474 -15.46 12.62 4.81
CA PRO A 474 -15.80 13.98 5.16
C PRO A 474 -16.34 14.75 3.95
N GLU A 475 -17.37 15.56 4.20
CA GLU A 475 -18.01 16.45 3.21
C GLU A 475 -17.72 17.95 3.46
N GLY A 476 -16.76 18.24 4.34
CA GLY A 476 -16.44 19.58 4.79
C GLY A 476 -17.21 20.00 6.05
N ASP A 477 -16.74 21.06 6.71
CA ASP A 477 -17.33 21.65 7.91
C ASP A 477 -17.65 20.65 9.04
N GLY A 478 -16.80 19.59 9.19
CA GLY A 478 -16.97 18.54 10.18
C GLY A 478 -18.10 17.54 9.88
N ARG A 479 -18.73 17.61 8.72
CA ARG A 479 -19.76 16.64 8.31
C ARG A 479 -19.14 15.39 7.73
N TRP A 480 -19.63 14.23 8.16
CA TRP A 480 -19.23 12.93 7.67
C TRP A 480 -20.43 12.21 7.08
N LEU A 481 -20.26 11.57 5.94
CA LEU A 481 -21.31 10.78 5.28
C LEU A 481 -20.83 9.36 5.02
N GLU A 482 -21.77 8.42 5.12
CA GLU A 482 -21.59 7.03 4.74
C GLU A 482 -22.02 6.82 3.29
N TYR A 483 -21.17 6.14 2.52
CA TYR A 483 -21.39 5.76 1.14
C TYR A 483 -21.37 4.24 1.03
N ALA A 484 -22.30 3.66 0.29
CA ALA A 484 -22.33 2.23 0.04
C ALA A 484 -21.23 1.83 -0.97
N GLY A 485 -20.56 0.69 -0.71
CA GLY A 485 -19.50 0.17 -1.56
C GLY A 485 -18.12 0.65 -1.16
N GLY A 486 -17.14 0.47 -2.06
CA GLY A 486 -15.75 0.84 -1.87
C GLY A 486 -15.43 2.29 -2.20
N TYR A 487 -14.14 2.61 -2.32
CA TYR A 487 -13.68 3.96 -2.67
C TYR A 487 -14.13 4.39 -4.06
N ALA A 488 -14.09 3.50 -5.04
CA ALA A 488 -14.53 3.80 -6.40
C ALA A 488 -16.03 4.13 -6.45
N ASP A 489 -16.86 3.39 -5.70
CA ASP A 489 -18.31 3.62 -5.61
C ASP A 489 -18.62 4.96 -4.92
N MET A 490 -17.90 5.28 -3.85
CA MET A 490 -17.98 6.59 -3.18
C MET A 490 -17.69 7.73 -4.15
N MET A 491 -16.62 7.63 -4.94
CA MET A 491 -16.26 8.66 -5.92
C MET A 491 -17.32 8.82 -7.02
N ALA A 492 -17.95 7.74 -7.47
CA ALA A 492 -19.05 7.78 -8.43
C ALA A 492 -20.27 8.49 -7.82
N GLN A 493 -20.69 8.12 -6.61
CA GLN A 493 -21.81 8.74 -5.89
C GLN A 493 -21.59 10.24 -5.64
N ARG A 494 -20.36 10.64 -5.28
CA ARG A 494 -20.01 12.08 -5.11
C ARG A 494 -20.12 12.86 -6.41
N LYS A 495 -19.68 12.28 -7.53
CA LYS A 495 -19.82 12.93 -8.85
C LYS A 495 -21.28 13.13 -9.22
N GLU A 496 -22.15 12.13 -9.01
CA GLU A 496 -23.58 12.22 -9.27
C GLU A 496 -24.25 13.28 -8.39
N GLN A 497 -23.92 13.33 -7.10
CA GLN A 497 -24.43 14.36 -6.19
C GLN A 497 -23.99 15.77 -6.59
N ALA A 498 -22.74 15.94 -7.05
CA ALA A 498 -22.23 17.22 -7.52
C ALA A 498 -22.94 17.67 -8.81
N LEU A 499 -23.23 16.76 -9.73
CA LEU A 499 -23.99 17.04 -10.95
C LEU A 499 -25.45 17.40 -10.65
N SER A 500 -26.10 16.67 -9.75
CA SER A 500 -27.48 16.97 -9.33
C SER A 500 -27.59 18.33 -8.64
N ARG A 501 -26.65 18.70 -7.77
CA ARG A 501 -26.61 20.04 -7.14
C ARG A 501 -26.40 21.17 -8.17
N ARG A 502 -25.61 20.93 -9.24
CA ARG A 502 -25.40 21.89 -10.33
C ARG A 502 -26.68 22.06 -11.18
N SER A 503 -27.40 20.99 -11.48
CA SER A 503 -28.65 21.02 -12.23
C SER A 503 -29.75 21.74 -11.47
N VAL A 504 -29.86 21.53 -10.15
CA VAL A 504 -30.82 22.25 -9.29
C VAL A 504 -30.49 23.75 -9.18
N LYS A 505 -29.22 24.14 -9.10
CA LYS A 505 -28.81 25.56 -9.15
C LYS A 505 -29.07 26.21 -10.51
N ALA A 506 -28.94 25.45 -11.60
CA ALA A 506 -29.24 25.98 -12.96
C ALA A 506 -30.72 26.13 -13.22
N SER A 507 -31.58 25.33 -12.56
CA SER A 507 -33.07 25.45 -12.69
C SER A 507 -33.69 26.45 -11.72
N GLY A 508 -32.97 26.84 -10.64
CA GLY A 508 -33.48 27.82 -9.65
C GLY A 508 -33.23 29.29 -9.98
N GLY A 509 -32.65 29.61 -11.15
CA GLY A 509 -32.28 30.97 -11.55
C GLY A 509 -33.24 31.67 -12.52
N ARG A 510 -34.46 31.16 -12.74
CA ARG A 510 -35.50 31.88 -13.43
C ARG A 510 -36.52 32.40 -12.40
N THR A 511 -36.26 33.56 -11.88
CA THR A 511 -37.29 34.43 -11.28
C THR A 511 -38.18 34.91 -12.42
N ASP A 512 -39.40 34.42 -12.43
CA ASP A 512 -40.50 34.98 -13.25
C ASP A 512 -40.77 36.43 -12.83
N GLU A 513 -40.32 37.39 -13.62
CA GLU A 513 -40.97 38.68 -13.70
C GLU A 513 -42.28 38.50 -14.48
N LYS A 514 -43.42 38.64 -13.79
CA LYS A 514 -44.72 38.81 -14.40
C LYS A 514 -44.81 40.18 -15.06
N PRO A 515 -45.29 40.28 -16.30
CA PRO A 515 -46.06 41.43 -16.74
C PRO A 515 -47.56 41.13 -16.52
N GLU A 516 -48.24 42.01 -15.78
CA GLU A 516 -49.67 42.16 -15.85
C GLU A 516 -50.03 42.69 -17.24
N GLU A 517 -51.00 42.06 -17.93
CA GLU A 517 -52.04 42.76 -18.76
C GLU A 517 -53.15 41.79 -19.18
N ASP A 518 -54.31 42.32 -19.04
CA ASP A 518 -55.68 42.06 -19.21
C ASP A 518 -56.19 41.25 -20.43
N ALA A 519 -57.15 40.29 -20.13
CA ALA A 519 -58.36 39.85 -20.86
C ALA A 519 -58.24 39.32 -22.33
N PRO A 520 -59.23 38.56 -22.83
CA PRO A 520 -60.29 37.72 -22.23
C PRO A 520 -60.30 36.26 -22.79
N GLN A 521 -61.08 35.40 -22.13
CA GLN A 521 -61.30 33.99 -22.47
C GLN A 521 -62.09 33.81 -23.80
N PRO A 522 -61.88 32.68 -24.52
CA PRO A 522 -62.99 31.94 -25.10
C PRO A 522 -62.97 30.42 -24.79
N LYS A 523 -64.12 30.01 -24.36
CA LYS A 523 -64.86 28.74 -24.45
C LYS A 523 -64.10 27.40 -24.75
N ARG A 524 -64.36 26.49 -23.81
CA ARG A 524 -64.19 25.03 -23.90
C ARG A 524 -64.91 24.47 -25.13
N GLU A 525 -64.19 23.60 -25.86
CA GLU A 525 -64.81 22.55 -26.67
C GLU A 525 -64.36 21.18 -26.14
N GLU A 526 -65.37 20.39 -25.77
CA GLU A 526 -65.22 18.96 -25.40
C GLU A 526 -64.79 18.15 -26.61
N LYS A 527 -63.77 17.31 -26.44
CA LYS A 527 -63.53 16.21 -27.36
C LYS A 527 -63.68 14.85 -26.67
N ARG A 528 -64.68 14.15 -27.25
CA ARG A 528 -65.15 12.79 -26.96
C ARG A 528 -64.07 11.74 -26.84
N LYS A 529 -64.25 10.89 -25.85
CA LYS A 529 -63.64 9.56 -25.73
C LYS A 529 -64.08 8.69 -26.91
N LEU A 530 -63.16 8.06 -27.60
CA LEU A 530 -63.37 6.92 -28.48
C LEU A 530 -62.88 5.65 -27.81
N SER A 531 -63.76 4.69 -27.84
CA SER A 531 -63.73 3.37 -27.23
C SER A 531 -62.81 2.39 -27.96
N TYR A 532 -62.21 1.56 -27.17
CA TYR A 532 -61.48 0.33 -27.53
C TYR A 532 -62.40 -0.65 -28.28
N LYS A 533 -62.10 -0.91 -29.54
CA LYS A 533 -62.30 -2.20 -30.25
C LYS A 533 -61.86 -2.13 -31.72
N GLN A 534 -61.17 -3.20 -32.18
CA GLN A 534 -60.82 -3.62 -33.56
C GLN A 534 -59.54 -2.96 -34.13
N LYS A 535 -58.49 -3.63 -34.38
CA LYS A 535 -58.14 -5.01 -34.79
C LYS A 535 -56.73 -5.39 -34.34
#